data_c70e14cf24aad8a601d0391c71ae2797
#
_entry.id   c70e14cf24aad8a601d0391c71ae2797
#
_cell.length_a   1.000
_cell.length_b   1.000
_cell.length_c   1.000
_cell.angle_alpha   90.00
_cell.angle_beta   90.00
_cell.angle_gamma   90.00
#
_symmetry.space_group_name_H-M   'P 1'
#
loop_
_entity.id
_entity.type
_entity.pdbx_description
1 polymer ?
#
loop_
_entity_poly.entity_id
_entity_poly.type
_entity_poly.pdbx_seq_one_letter_code
_entity_poly.pdbx_strand_id
1 'polypeptide(L)'
;MRVVIETVLIIEGSRGSSRGEFFVRNRDFKDDPNFAVAIVAYEWIQQQWRESGCRDMIIEMVTWNKVNEITDDVKQIRPVVKDDLPF
;
A
#
# COMPACT_ATOMS: atom_id res chain seq x y z
N MET A 1 8.15 -14.46 5.44
CA MET A 1 8.91 -13.23 5.73
C MET A 1 7.99 -12.20 6.35
N ARG A 2 8.38 -11.65 7.48
CA ARG A 2 7.58 -10.62 8.15
C ARG A 2 8.13 -9.24 7.81
N VAL A 3 7.26 -8.33 7.43
CA VAL A 3 7.65 -6.96 7.12
C VAL A 3 6.79 -5.99 7.92
N VAL A 4 7.36 -4.84 8.25
CA VAL A 4 6.63 -3.75 8.89
C VAL A 4 6.39 -2.68 7.84
N ILE A 5 5.13 -2.41 7.56
CA ILE A 5 4.75 -1.42 6.54
C ILE A 5 4.23 -0.19 7.26
N GLU A 6 4.73 0.96 6.86
CA GLU A 6 4.27 2.25 7.35
C GLU A 6 3.71 3.05 6.19
N THR A 7 2.55 3.66 6.40
CA THR A 7 1.91 4.47 5.37
C THR A 7 1.59 5.85 5.92
N VAL A 8 1.69 6.84 5.05
CA VAL A 8 1.20 8.19 5.32
C VAL A 8 0.14 8.47 4.28
N LEU A 9 -1.08 8.68 4.74
CA LEU A 9 -2.23 8.89 3.88
C LEU A 9 -2.88 10.22 4.21
N ILE A 10 -3.43 10.85 3.20
CA ILE A 10 -4.19 12.08 3.36
C ILE A 10 -5.63 11.74 3.00
N ILE A 11 -6.53 11.79 3.97
CA ILE A 11 -7.95 11.48 3.78
C ILE A 11 -8.74 12.76 4.03
N GLU A 12 -9.38 13.25 2.98
CA GLU A 12 -10.14 14.49 3.02
C GLU A 12 -9.32 15.66 3.59
N GLY A 13 -8.06 15.73 3.22
CA GLY A 13 -7.17 16.78 3.67
C GLY A 13 -6.53 16.56 5.04
N SER A 14 -6.88 15.46 5.72
CA SER A 14 -6.29 15.13 7.01
C SER A 14 -5.20 14.10 6.83
N ARG A 15 -3.99 14.46 7.24
CA ARG A 15 -2.84 13.58 7.13
C ARG A 15 -2.77 12.66 8.34
N GLY A 16 -2.56 11.37 8.06
CA GLY A 16 -2.43 10.39 9.12
C GLY A 16 -1.40 9.33 8.74
N SER A 17 -0.75 8.77 9.73
CA SER A 17 0.20 7.68 9.52
C SER A 17 -0.32 6.41 10.18
N SER A 18 -0.01 5.27 9.54
CA SER A 18 -0.40 3.97 10.05
C SER A 18 0.77 3.02 9.92
N ARG A 19 0.79 2.01 10.77
CA ARG A 19 1.86 1.03 10.81
C ARG A 19 1.28 -0.34 11.10
N GLY A 20 1.79 -1.35 10.40
CA GLY A 20 1.35 -2.71 10.63
C GLY A 20 2.40 -3.73 10.24
N GLU A 21 2.27 -4.93 10.79
CA GLU A 21 3.13 -6.05 10.45
C GLU A 21 2.37 -7.00 9.54
N PHE A 22 3.05 -7.51 8.52
CA PHE A 22 2.44 -8.38 7.53
C PHE A 22 3.38 -9.51 7.16
N PHE A 23 2.80 -10.62 6.71
CA PHE A 23 3.57 -11.73 6.17
C PHE A 23 3.60 -11.65 4.66
N VAL A 24 4.80 -11.82 4.10
CA VAL A 24 5.00 -11.93 2.67
C VAL A 24 5.64 -13.29 2.41
N ARG A 25 5.17 -13.99 1.40
CA ARG A 25 5.74 -15.31 1.07
C ARG A 25 7.19 -15.16 0.69
N ASN A 26 8.04 -16.05 1.21
CA ASN A 26 9.46 -16.00 0.88
C ASN A 26 9.73 -16.07 -0.61
N ARG A 27 8.95 -16.85 -1.33
CA ARG A 27 9.06 -16.99 -2.77
C ARG A 27 8.87 -15.65 -3.48
N ASP A 28 7.77 -14.96 -3.16
CA ASP A 28 7.44 -13.68 -3.79
C ASP A 28 8.46 -12.63 -3.42
N PHE A 29 8.86 -12.61 -2.16
CA PHE A 29 9.83 -11.66 -1.65
C PHE A 29 11.20 -11.84 -2.30
N LYS A 30 11.56 -13.09 -2.59
CA LYS A 30 12.85 -13.40 -3.20
C LYS A 30 12.93 -12.95 -4.65
N ASP A 31 11.82 -13.06 -5.38
CA ASP A 31 11.78 -12.65 -6.78
C ASP A 31 11.82 -11.14 -6.93
N ASP A 32 10.96 -10.44 -6.20
CA ASP A 32 10.88 -8.99 -6.24
C ASP A 32 10.33 -8.48 -4.91
N PRO A 33 11.20 -8.18 -3.97
CA PRO A 33 10.77 -7.78 -2.63
C PRO A 33 9.90 -6.53 -2.62
N ASN A 34 10.25 -5.52 -3.41
CA ASN A 34 9.47 -4.30 -3.43
C ASN A 34 8.07 -4.52 -3.98
N PHE A 35 7.95 -5.30 -5.04
CA PHE A 35 6.65 -5.57 -5.62
C PHE A 35 5.78 -6.42 -4.69
N ALA A 36 6.37 -7.44 -4.08
CA ALA A 36 5.63 -8.30 -3.15
C ALA A 36 5.08 -7.51 -1.97
N VAL A 37 5.90 -6.63 -1.40
CA VAL A 37 5.47 -5.78 -0.29
C VAL A 37 4.47 -4.74 -0.77
N ALA A 38 4.64 -4.23 -1.99
CA ALA A 38 3.73 -3.22 -2.54
C ALA A 38 2.31 -3.77 -2.67
N ILE A 39 2.16 -5.02 -3.09
CA ILE A 39 0.83 -5.64 -3.19
C ILE A 39 0.18 -5.73 -1.82
N VAL A 40 0.91 -6.17 -0.81
CA VAL A 40 0.39 -6.27 0.55
C VAL A 40 0.00 -4.89 1.08
N ALA A 41 0.86 -3.90 0.84
CA ALA A 41 0.59 -2.52 1.26
C ALA A 41 -0.65 -1.97 0.56
N TYR A 42 -0.79 -2.24 -0.73
CA TYR A 42 -1.94 -1.77 -1.49
C TYR A 42 -3.25 -2.35 -0.93
N GLU A 43 -3.26 -3.64 -0.64
CA GLU A 43 -4.45 -4.28 -0.08
C GLU A 43 -4.81 -3.68 1.28
N TRP A 44 -3.80 -3.41 2.11
CA TRP A 44 -4.01 -2.79 3.41
C TRP A 44 -4.56 -1.37 3.26
N ILE A 45 -4.02 -0.61 2.32
CA ILE A 45 -4.50 0.75 2.06
C ILE A 45 -5.94 0.72 1.56
N GLN A 46 -6.28 -0.24 0.70
CA GLN A 46 -7.65 -0.41 0.25
C GLN A 46 -8.60 -0.71 1.40
N GLN A 47 -8.16 -1.52 2.34
CA GLN A 47 -8.97 -1.82 3.52
C GLN A 47 -9.17 -0.57 4.37
N GLN A 48 -8.12 0.20 4.59
CA GLN A 48 -8.24 1.46 5.34
C GLN A 48 -9.18 2.42 4.64
N TRP A 49 -9.13 2.48 3.33
CA TRP A 49 -10.01 3.34 2.54
C TRP A 49 -11.47 2.95 2.73
N ARG A 50 -11.76 1.66 2.70
CA ARG A 50 -13.13 1.18 2.92
C ARG A 50 -13.60 1.49 4.34
N GLU A 51 -12.72 1.33 5.31
CA GLU A 51 -13.04 1.61 6.71
C GLU A 51 -13.30 3.09 6.95
N SER A 52 -12.69 3.95 6.15
CA SER A 52 -12.92 5.39 6.28
C SER A 52 -14.20 5.86 5.59
N GLY A 53 -14.93 4.96 4.94
CA GLY A 53 -16.14 5.32 4.22
C GLY A 53 -15.93 5.68 2.78
N CYS A 54 -14.85 5.21 2.19
CA CYS A 54 -14.50 5.45 0.78
C CYS A 54 -14.34 6.94 0.46
N ARG A 55 -13.73 7.68 1.37
CA ARG A 55 -13.49 9.11 1.20
C ARG A 55 -12.27 9.35 0.31
N ASP A 56 -12.13 10.58 -0.16
CA ASP A 56 -10.96 10.95 -0.95
C ASP A 56 -9.68 10.67 -0.18
N MET A 57 -8.77 9.93 -0.80
CA MET A 57 -7.53 9.53 -0.17
C MET A 57 -6.37 9.69 -1.13
N ILE A 58 -5.29 10.27 -0.61
CA ILE A 58 -4.03 10.42 -1.34
C ILE A 58 -2.97 9.61 -0.60
N ILE A 59 -2.26 8.77 -1.34
CA ILE A 59 -1.13 8.04 -0.79
C ILE A 59 0.08 8.96 -0.85
N GLU A 60 0.55 9.42 0.30
CA GLU A 60 1.69 10.32 0.36
C GLU A 60 3.00 9.56 0.40
N MET A 61 3.08 8.54 1.24
CA MET A 61 4.29 7.75 1.37
C MET A 61 3.98 6.35 1.86
N VAL A 62 4.71 5.37 1.33
CA VAL A 62 4.65 3.98 1.78
C VAL A 62 6.08 3.47 1.90
N THR A 63 6.42 2.97 3.08
CA THR A 63 7.74 2.38 3.34
C THR A 63 7.58 1.04 4.02
N TRP A 64 8.57 0.16 3.86
CA TRP A 64 8.62 -1.07 4.62
C TRP A 64 9.98 -1.24 5.27
N ASN A 65 9.96 -1.75 6.50
CA ASN A 65 11.15 -1.89 7.35
C ASN A 65 11.93 -0.57 7.49
N LYS A 66 11.21 0.55 7.41
CA LYS A 66 11.69 1.92 7.64
C LYS A 66 12.67 2.47 6.61
N VAL A 67 13.28 1.64 5.80
CA VAL A 67 14.33 2.08 4.87
C VAL A 67 13.96 1.95 3.41
N ASN A 68 12.95 1.16 3.09
CA ASN A 68 12.57 0.88 1.70
C ASN A 68 11.30 1.63 1.34
N GLU A 69 11.42 2.65 0.51
CA GLU A 69 10.26 3.41 0.06
C GLU A 69 9.69 2.76 -1.20
N ILE A 70 8.38 2.48 -1.18
CA ILE A 70 7.69 1.83 -2.29
C ILE A 70 6.45 2.63 -2.70
N THR A 71 6.45 3.92 -2.46
CA THR A 71 5.30 4.77 -2.76
C THR A 71 4.89 4.67 -4.22
N ASP A 72 5.85 4.76 -5.13
CA ASP A 72 5.54 4.70 -6.56
C ASP A 72 5.06 3.32 -6.98
N ASP A 73 5.64 2.27 -6.41
CA ASP A 73 5.23 0.90 -6.72
C ASP A 73 3.77 0.67 -6.35
N VAL A 74 3.37 1.17 -5.18
CA VAL A 74 1.98 1.04 -4.73
C VAL A 74 1.05 1.86 -5.62
N LYS A 75 1.44 3.05 -6.00
CA LYS A 75 0.62 3.91 -6.85
C LYS A 75 0.42 3.31 -8.23
N GLN A 76 1.39 2.58 -8.74
CA GLN A 76 1.29 1.96 -10.06
C GLN A 76 0.29 0.80 -10.08
N ILE A 77 0.10 0.11 -8.98
CA ILE A 77 -0.87 -0.99 -8.90
C ILE A 77 -2.29 -0.45 -9.10
N ARG A 78 -2.57 0.69 -8.50
CA ARG A 78 -3.89 1.29 -8.49
C ARG A 78 -4.47 1.57 -9.88
N PRO A 79 -3.74 2.19 -10.81
CA PRO A 79 -4.26 2.46 -12.15
C PRO A 79 -4.64 1.19 -12.90
N VAL A 80 -3.88 0.11 -12.71
CA VAL A 80 -4.15 -1.15 -13.38
C VAL A 80 -5.49 -1.71 -12.95
N VAL A 81 -5.77 -1.69 -11.65
CA VAL A 81 -7.06 -2.16 -11.13
C VAL A 81 -8.20 -1.31 -11.68
N LYS A 82 -7.98 -0.02 -11.77
CA LYS A 82 -8.99 0.90 -12.26
C LYS A 82 -9.32 0.65 -13.72
N ASP A 83 -8.35 0.27 -14.52
CA ASP A 83 -8.54 0.01 -15.94
C ASP A 83 -9.42 -1.21 -16.19
N ASP A 84 -9.55 -2.07 -15.21
CA ASP A 84 -10.38 -3.26 -15.33
C ASP A 84 -11.86 -2.97 -15.21
N LEU A 85 -12.22 -1.76 -14.89
CA LEU A 85 -13.64 -1.41 -14.77
C LEU A 85 -14.32 -1.45 -16.12
N PRO A 86 -15.44 -2.14 -16.19
CA PRO A 86 -16.17 -2.25 -17.46
C PRO A 86 -16.90 -0.95 -17.78
N PHE A 87 -16.75 -0.54 -18.98
CA PHE A 87 -17.44 0.64 -19.45
C PHE A 87 -17.91 0.47 -20.87
#